data_18863d9d03088eb1d5761d0639540fa1
#
_entry.id   18863d9d03088eb1d5761d0639540fa1
#
_cell.length_a   1.000
_cell.length_b   1.000
_cell.length_c   1.000
_cell.angle_alpha   90.00
_cell.angle_beta   90.00
_cell.angle_gamma   90.00
#
_symmetry.space_group_name_H-M   'P 1'
#
loop_
_entity.id
_entity.type
_entity.pdbx_description
1 polymer ?
#
loop_
_entity_poly.entity_id
_entity_poly.type
_entity_poly.pdbx_seq_one_letter_code
_entity_poly.pdbx_strand_id
1 'polypeptide(L)'
;SACLVGSEMCIRDRNRKKSQVARAWKCDYLGYGMSWHQQPRLRVARMSLDRLRDRLRMLLRSVRARKMATVIERINPVLRGWASYFKLSQSKRPLEELDGWVRHKLRCVIWRQWKQPPTRLRNLMRLGLSEERANKSAFNGRGPWWNSGAQHMNYALPKKLWDRLGLVSILDTINRLSRVT
;
A
#
# COMPACT_ATOMS: atom_id res chain seq x y z
N SER A 1 25.38 -7.25 -60.29
CA SER A 1 25.27 -7.70 -58.88
C SER A 1 24.70 -6.59 -58.04
N ALA A 2 23.39 -6.56 -57.87
CA ALA A 2 22.70 -5.60 -57.01
C ALA A 2 22.82 -6.06 -55.56
N CYS A 3 23.60 -5.35 -54.77
CA CYS A 3 23.54 -5.46 -53.32
C CYS A 3 22.21 -4.92 -52.82
N LEU A 4 21.36 -5.80 -52.37
CA LEU A 4 20.22 -5.47 -51.53
C LEU A 4 20.75 -4.96 -50.19
N VAL A 5 20.97 -3.66 -50.09
CA VAL A 5 21.09 -2.97 -48.81
C VAL A 5 19.70 -2.99 -48.20
N GLY A 6 19.45 -3.98 -47.33
CA GLY A 6 18.25 -4.00 -46.54
C GLY A 6 18.07 -2.68 -45.81
N SER A 7 16.93 -2.05 -46.04
CA SER A 7 16.50 -0.89 -45.27
C SER A 7 16.52 -1.27 -43.81
N GLU A 8 17.54 -0.84 -43.07
CA GLU A 8 17.47 -0.74 -41.64
C GLU A 8 16.39 0.28 -41.33
N MET A 9 15.15 -0.22 -41.29
CA MET A 9 14.05 0.53 -40.72
C MET A 9 14.51 1.01 -39.36
N CYS A 10 14.43 2.31 -39.12
CA CYS A 10 14.80 3.05 -37.94
C CYS A 10 14.50 2.27 -36.66
N ILE A 11 15.41 1.41 -36.26
CA ILE A 11 15.44 0.89 -34.92
C ILE A 11 15.81 2.11 -34.09
N ARG A 12 14.80 2.70 -33.40
CA ARG A 12 15.02 3.74 -32.39
C ARG A 12 16.26 3.38 -31.61
N ASP A 13 17.22 4.26 -31.63
CA ASP A 13 18.54 4.11 -31.00
C ASP A 13 18.41 3.44 -29.64
N ARG A 14 18.91 2.22 -29.52
CA ARG A 14 18.89 1.48 -28.27
C ARG A 14 19.69 2.27 -27.26
N ASN A 15 19.01 2.90 -26.32
CA ASN A 15 19.69 3.54 -25.21
C ASN A 15 20.44 2.49 -24.39
N ARG A 16 21.70 2.25 -24.71
CA ARG A 16 22.57 1.24 -24.10
C ARG A 16 22.60 1.33 -22.57
N LYS A 17 22.42 2.54 -22.01
CA LYS A 17 22.36 2.77 -20.56
C LYS A 17 21.04 2.28 -19.92
N LYS A 18 19.96 2.18 -20.71
CA LYS A 18 18.63 1.75 -20.25
C LYS A 18 18.25 0.35 -20.72
N SER A 19 19.00 -0.22 -21.67
CA SER A 19 18.76 -1.57 -22.19
C SER A 19 19.60 -2.56 -21.40
N GLN A 20 18.95 -3.55 -20.81
CA GLN A 20 19.59 -4.59 -20.01
C GLN A 20 19.13 -5.96 -20.51
N VAL A 21 20.09 -6.86 -20.76
CA VAL A 21 19.82 -8.28 -21.00
C VAL A 21 20.14 -9.02 -19.70
N ALA A 22 19.13 -9.52 -19.03
CA ALA A 22 19.29 -10.27 -17.78
C ALA A 22 18.20 -11.35 -17.67
N ARG A 23 18.39 -12.29 -16.73
CA ARG A 23 17.38 -13.32 -16.45
C ARG A 23 16.06 -12.68 -16.01
N ALA A 24 14.92 -13.24 -16.46
CA ALA A 24 13.58 -12.66 -16.27
C ALA A 24 13.26 -12.24 -14.82
N TRP A 25 13.74 -12.97 -13.82
CA TRP A 25 13.53 -12.65 -12.41
C TRP A 25 14.41 -11.51 -11.87
N LYS A 26 15.42 -11.07 -12.64
CA LYS A 26 16.28 -9.92 -12.32
C LYS A 26 15.81 -8.63 -13.01
N CYS A 27 14.85 -8.73 -13.93
CA CYS A 27 14.32 -7.59 -14.68
C CYS A 27 12.91 -7.26 -14.19
N ASP A 28 12.68 -5.97 -13.96
CA ASP A 28 11.34 -5.44 -13.75
C ASP A 28 10.88 -4.74 -15.05
N TYR A 29 9.69 -5.09 -15.55
CA TYR A 29 9.11 -4.52 -16.76
C TYR A 29 7.72 -3.97 -16.47
N LEU A 30 7.45 -2.73 -16.84
CA LEU A 30 6.18 -2.03 -16.58
C LEU A 30 5.73 -2.08 -15.12
N GLY A 31 6.68 -2.14 -14.20
CA GLY A 31 6.40 -2.22 -12.76
C GLY A 31 6.05 -3.63 -12.25
N TYR A 32 6.09 -4.63 -13.13
CA TYR A 32 6.02 -6.04 -12.77
C TYR A 32 7.40 -6.67 -12.76
N GLY A 33 7.60 -7.67 -11.93
CA GLY A 33 8.73 -8.58 -11.96
C GLY A 33 8.25 -10.03 -11.99
N MET A 34 9.16 -10.95 -12.24
CA MET A 34 8.90 -12.38 -12.19
C MET A 34 9.47 -13.00 -10.92
N SER A 35 8.83 -14.02 -10.38
CA SER A 35 9.38 -14.83 -9.30
C SER A 35 10.38 -15.85 -9.83
N TRP A 36 11.34 -16.22 -8.98
CA TRP A 36 12.28 -17.30 -9.25
C TRP A 36 11.70 -18.63 -8.76
N HIS A 37 10.86 -19.28 -9.60
CA HIS A 37 10.29 -20.60 -9.35
C HIS A 37 10.26 -21.40 -10.66
N GLN A 38 10.10 -22.71 -10.58
CA GLN A 38 9.91 -23.57 -11.78
C GLN A 38 8.72 -23.07 -12.64
N GLN A 39 7.66 -22.59 -11.99
CA GLN A 39 6.56 -21.88 -12.66
C GLN A 39 6.66 -20.39 -12.28
N PRO A 40 7.19 -19.53 -13.16
CA PRO A 40 7.34 -18.12 -12.89
C PRO A 40 5.98 -17.46 -12.68
N ARG A 41 5.85 -16.66 -11.59
CA ARG A 41 4.65 -15.90 -11.28
C ARG A 41 4.90 -14.42 -11.44
N LEU A 42 3.95 -13.70 -12.00
CA LEU A 42 3.99 -12.25 -12.04
C LEU A 42 3.84 -11.68 -10.62
N ARG A 43 4.75 -10.83 -10.24
CA ARG A 43 4.73 -10.07 -8.97
C ARG A 43 4.82 -8.59 -9.25
N VAL A 44 4.34 -7.78 -8.34
CA VAL A 44 4.59 -6.33 -8.39
C VAL A 44 6.05 -6.06 -8.06
N ALA A 45 6.70 -5.23 -8.87
CA ALA A 45 8.07 -4.79 -8.62
C ALA A 45 8.16 -3.97 -7.33
N ARG A 46 9.26 -4.14 -6.58
CA ARG A 46 9.48 -3.44 -5.30
C ARG A 46 9.39 -1.91 -5.44
N MET A 47 9.98 -1.37 -6.50
CA MET A 47 9.91 0.08 -6.78
C MET A 47 8.46 0.59 -6.96
N SER A 48 7.57 -0.23 -7.52
CA SER A 48 6.16 0.12 -7.70
C SER A 48 5.41 0.18 -6.36
N LEU A 49 5.71 -0.75 -5.45
CA LEU A 49 5.19 -0.73 -4.07
C LEU A 49 5.67 0.51 -3.30
N ASP A 50 6.95 0.84 -3.44
CA ASP A 50 7.55 1.99 -2.74
C ASP A 50 7.01 3.32 -3.29
N ARG A 51 6.85 3.47 -4.61
CA ARG A 51 6.20 4.63 -5.23
C ARG A 51 4.76 4.84 -4.72
N LEU A 52 3.98 3.77 -4.59
CA LEU A 52 2.64 3.87 -4.01
C LEU A 52 2.70 4.31 -2.55
N ARG A 53 3.60 3.72 -1.75
CA ARG A 53 3.80 4.12 -0.34
C ARG A 53 4.15 5.61 -0.22
N ASP A 54 5.02 6.12 -1.08
CA ASP A 54 5.42 7.53 -1.06
C ASP A 54 4.27 8.44 -1.46
N ARG A 55 3.52 8.10 -2.51
CA ARG A 55 2.33 8.85 -2.91
C ARG A 55 1.28 8.89 -1.78
N LEU A 56 1.02 7.76 -1.13
CA LEU A 56 0.11 7.71 0.02
C LEU A 56 0.64 8.50 1.23
N ARG A 57 1.95 8.50 1.48
CA ARG A 57 2.57 9.33 2.53
C ARG A 57 2.31 10.81 2.29
N MET A 58 2.48 11.29 1.06
CA MET A 58 2.21 12.69 0.69
C MET A 58 0.73 13.04 0.89
N LEU A 59 -0.18 12.22 0.37
CA LEU A 59 -1.62 12.42 0.53
C LEU A 59 -2.05 12.44 2.01
N LEU A 60 -1.56 11.50 2.80
CA LEU A 60 -1.89 11.41 4.23
C LEU A 60 -1.30 12.58 5.05
N ARG A 61 -0.22 13.21 4.59
CA ARG A 61 0.30 14.44 5.21
C ARG A 61 -0.65 15.63 4.99
N SER A 62 -1.18 15.78 3.77
CA SER A 62 -2.07 16.90 3.43
C SER A 62 -3.44 16.84 4.11
N VAL A 63 -3.88 15.67 4.56
CA VAL A 63 -5.22 15.45 5.13
C VAL A 63 -5.23 15.13 6.64
N ARG A 64 -4.13 15.37 7.35
CA ARG A 64 -4.00 14.99 8.77
C ARG A 64 -5.09 15.53 9.69
N ALA A 65 -5.59 16.74 9.43
CA ALA A 65 -6.61 17.41 10.24
C ALA A 65 -8.04 17.10 9.78
N ARG A 66 -8.21 16.32 8.72
CA ARG A 66 -9.53 16.02 8.15
C ARG A 66 -10.18 14.82 8.86
N LYS A 67 -11.53 14.74 8.76
CA LYS A 67 -12.29 13.57 9.21
C LYS A 67 -11.82 12.31 8.48
N MET A 68 -11.84 11.16 9.14
CA MET A 68 -11.31 9.91 8.57
C MET A 68 -12.03 9.49 7.29
N ALA A 69 -13.34 9.73 7.18
CA ALA A 69 -14.10 9.50 5.96
C ALA A 69 -13.49 10.25 4.76
N THR A 70 -13.24 11.55 4.91
CA THR A 70 -12.60 12.38 3.86
C THR A 70 -11.18 11.90 3.52
N VAL A 71 -10.43 11.39 4.52
CA VAL A 71 -9.11 10.79 4.28
C VAL A 71 -9.24 9.56 3.38
N ILE A 72 -10.18 8.68 3.71
CA ILE A 72 -10.45 7.43 2.95
C ILE A 72 -10.94 7.76 1.54
N GLU A 73 -11.86 8.70 1.38
CA GLU A 73 -12.34 9.16 0.08
C GLU A 73 -11.21 9.63 -0.83
N ARG A 74 -10.22 10.34 -0.28
CA ARG A 74 -9.07 10.84 -1.06
C ARG A 74 -8.05 9.76 -1.43
N ILE A 75 -7.87 8.73 -0.62
CA ILE A 75 -6.89 7.67 -0.93
C ILE A 75 -7.49 6.56 -1.80
N ASN A 76 -8.79 6.30 -1.71
CA ASN A 76 -9.46 5.23 -2.43
C ASN A 76 -9.27 5.27 -3.96
N PRO A 77 -9.36 6.41 -4.66
CA PRO A 77 -9.10 6.46 -6.11
C PRO A 77 -7.69 6.01 -6.46
N VAL A 78 -6.70 6.37 -5.64
CA VAL A 78 -5.30 5.95 -5.83
C VAL A 78 -5.15 4.45 -5.63
N LEU A 79 -5.79 3.88 -4.58
CA LEU A 79 -5.76 2.45 -4.31
C LEU A 79 -6.45 1.65 -5.41
N ARG A 80 -7.63 2.10 -5.88
CA ARG A 80 -8.37 1.44 -6.98
C ARG A 80 -7.60 1.47 -8.29
N GLY A 81 -7.09 2.65 -8.70
CA GLY A 81 -6.33 2.80 -9.93
C GLY A 81 -5.05 1.93 -9.92
N TRP A 82 -4.36 1.90 -8.79
CA TRP A 82 -3.18 1.06 -8.63
C TRP A 82 -3.52 -0.44 -8.66
N ALA A 83 -4.56 -0.86 -7.96
CA ALA A 83 -5.02 -2.25 -7.97
C ALA A 83 -5.48 -2.70 -9.37
N SER A 84 -6.17 -1.83 -10.10
CA SER A 84 -6.59 -2.10 -11.49
C SER A 84 -5.39 -2.28 -12.42
N TYR A 85 -4.36 -1.45 -12.28
CA TYR A 85 -3.13 -1.57 -13.07
C TYR A 85 -2.39 -2.89 -12.78
N PHE A 86 -2.28 -3.27 -11.50
CA PHE A 86 -1.56 -4.46 -11.07
C PHE A 86 -2.45 -5.71 -10.92
N LYS A 87 -3.58 -5.77 -11.61
CA LYS A 87 -4.54 -6.89 -11.54
C LYS A 87 -3.96 -8.26 -11.94
N LEU A 88 -2.91 -8.29 -12.76
CA LEU A 88 -2.24 -9.51 -13.20
C LEU A 88 -1.26 -10.09 -12.16
N SER A 89 -1.07 -9.41 -11.03
CA SER A 89 -0.18 -9.90 -9.97
C SER A 89 -0.72 -11.17 -9.30
N GLN A 90 0.07 -12.22 -9.34
CA GLN A 90 -0.24 -13.51 -8.72
C GLN A 90 0.31 -13.64 -7.30
N SER A 91 1.18 -12.72 -6.88
CA SER A 91 1.81 -12.74 -5.55
C SER A 91 0.96 -11.97 -4.54
N LYS A 92 0.29 -12.69 -3.63
CA LYS A 92 -0.65 -12.11 -2.65
C LYS A 92 0.06 -11.44 -1.47
N ARG A 93 1.14 -12.05 -0.96
CA ARG A 93 1.82 -11.58 0.26
C ARG A 93 2.24 -10.11 0.23
N PRO A 94 2.89 -9.56 -0.82
CA PRO A 94 3.24 -8.15 -0.87
C PRO A 94 2.02 -7.21 -0.85
N LEU A 95 0.87 -7.68 -1.38
CA LEU A 95 -0.39 -6.92 -1.40
C LEU A 95 -1.04 -6.90 0.00
N GLU A 96 -1.00 -8.02 0.72
CA GLU A 96 -1.46 -8.11 2.12
C GLU A 96 -0.63 -7.21 3.04
N GLU A 97 0.70 -7.24 2.88
CA GLU A 97 1.63 -6.37 3.61
C GLU A 97 1.35 -4.89 3.32
N LEU A 98 1.02 -4.55 2.07
CA LEU A 98 0.69 -3.19 1.66
C LEU A 98 -0.64 -2.73 2.27
N ASP A 99 -1.68 -3.56 2.25
CA ASP A 99 -2.96 -3.29 2.91
C ASP A 99 -2.78 -3.14 4.43
N GLY A 100 -1.95 -3.97 5.04
CA GLY A 100 -1.55 -3.86 6.45
C GLY A 100 -0.87 -2.53 6.75
N TRP A 101 0.05 -2.12 5.89
CA TRP A 101 0.76 -0.84 6.00
C TRP A 101 -0.18 0.36 5.85
N VAL A 102 -1.14 0.32 4.92
CA VAL A 102 -2.15 1.39 4.76
C VAL A 102 -2.95 1.56 6.05
N ARG A 103 -3.48 0.47 6.61
CA ARG A 103 -4.21 0.50 7.89
C ARG A 103 -3.35 1.02 9.04
N HIS A 104 -2.08 0.62 9.10
CA HIS A 104 -1.13 1.14 10.09
C HIS A 104 -0.95 2.66 9.95
N LYS A 105 -0.80 3.17 8.72
CA LYS A 105 -0.71 4.62 8.46
C LYS A 105 -1.97 5.37 8.88
N LEU A 106 -3.15 4.84 8.60
CA LEU A 106 -4.42 5.44 9.01
C LEU A 106 -4.55 5.48 10.54
N ARG A 107 -4.18 4.40 11.25
CA ARG A 107 -4.11 4.41 12.72
C ARG A 107 -3.13 5.46 13.24
N CYS A 108 -2.00 5.64 12.57
CA CYS A 108 -1.03 6.67 12.93
C CYS A 108 -1.60 8.10 12.75
N VAL A 109 -2.43 8.33 11.73
CA VAL A 109 -3.16 9.62 11.55
C VAL A 109 -4.12 9.83 12.71
N ILE A 110 -4.94 8.83 13.06
CA ILE A 110 -5.88 8.90 14.20
C ILE A 110 -5.13 9.18 15.51
N TRP A 111 -4.06 8.45 15.80
CA TRP A 111 -3.27 8.67 17.01
C TRP A 111 -2.73 10.08 17.10
N ARG A 112 -2.32 10.68 16.00
CA ARG A 112 -1.87 12.08 15.95
C ARG A 112 -3.01 13.07 16.13
N GLN A 113 -4.22 12.76 15.64
CA GLN A 113 -5.41 13.58 15.87
C GLN A 113 -5.81 13.59 17.35
N TRP A 114 -5.59 12.51 18.06
CA TRP A 114 -5.77 12.43 19.52
C TRP A 114 -4.57 13.03 20.26
N LYS A 115 -4.32 14.28 20.08
CA LYS A 115 -3.11 15.01 20.51
C LYS A 115 -2.68 14.70 21.95
N GLN A 116 -3.61 14.74 22.89
CA GLN A 116 -3.37 14.65 24.33
C GLN A 116 -3.66 13.25 24.88
N PRO A 117 -2.88 12.79 25.91
CA PRO A 117 -3.12 11.50 26.55
C PRO A 117 -4.55 11.30 27.08
N PRO A 118 -5.21 12.28 27.73
CA PRO A 118 -6.58 12.12 28.18
C PRO A 118 -7.57 11.91 27.02
N THR A 119 -7.34 12.55 25.87
CA THR A 119 -8.16 12.33 24.67
C THR A 119 -7.94 10.92 24.10
N ARG A 120 -6.71 10.40 24.12
CA ARG A 120 -6.39 9.03 23.73
C ARG A 120 -7.08 8.03 24.64
N LEU A 121 -6.99 8.21 25.96
CA LEU A 121 -7.67 7.38 26.96
C LEU A 121 -9.16 7.28 26.67
N ARG A 122 -9.86 8.41 26.60
CA ARG A 122 -11.30 8.49 26.32
C ARG A 122 -11.67 7.78 25.03
N ASN A 123 -10.92 8.01 23.97
CA ASN A 123 -11.22 7.39 22.66
C ASN A 123 -10.93 5.88 22.65
N LEU A 124 -9.89 5.41 23.33
CA LEU A 124 -9.60 3.98 23.45
C LEU A 124 -10.69 3.25 24.23
N MET A 125 -11.16 3.84 25.34
CA MET A 125 -12.29 3.29 26.12
C MET A 125 -13.57 3.26 25.28
N ARG A 126 -13.88 4.34 24.54
CA ARG A 126 -15.02 4.40 23.62
C ARG A 126 -14.96 3.34 22.52
N LEU A 127 -13.77 2.90 22.14
CA LEU A 127 -13.53 1.85 21.16
C LEU A 127 -13.45 0.44 21.77
N GLY A 128 -13.78 0.30 23.08
CA GLY A 128 -13.96 -0.99 23.74
C GLY A 128 -12.74 -1.51 24.50
N LEU A 129 -11.72 -0.69 24.74
CA LEU A 129 -10.63 -1.07 25.65
C LEU A 129 -11.06 -0.87 27.11
N SER A 130 -10.62 -1.78 28.00
CA SER A 130 -10.76 -1.58 29.43
C SER A 130 -9.96 -0.36 29.89
N GLU A 131 -10.42 0.33 30.93
CA GLU A 131 -9.81 1.55 31.45
C GLU A 131 -8.32 1.36 31.78
N GLU A 132 -7.96 0.27 32.44
CA GLU A 132 -6.57 -0.05 32.79
C GLU A 132 -5.67 -0.14 31.54
N ARG A 133 -6.10 -0.89 30.51
CA ARG A 133 -5.37 -1.05 29.25
C ARG A 133 -5.29 0.26 28.47
N ALA A 134 -6.38 1.00 28.43
CA ALA A 134 -6.47 2.29 27.75
C ALA A 134 -5.54 3.31 28.40
N ASN A 135 -5.47 3.35 29.76
CA ASN A 135 -4.59 4.22 30.53
C ASN A 135 -3.10 3.90 30.23
N LYS A 136 -2.69 2.64 30.41
CA LYS A 136 -1.32 2.20 30.07
C LYS A 136 -0.94 2.55 28.62
N SER A 137 -1.89 2.47 27.70
CA SER A 137 -1.66 2.76 26.27
C SER A 137 -1.59 4.26 25.99
N ALA A 138 -2.44 5.07 26.61
CA ALA A 138 -2.53 6.51 26.37
C ALA A 138 -1.31 7.27 26.91
N PHE A 139 -0.73 6.82 28.02
CA PHE A 139 0.36 7.48 28.75
C PHE A 139 1.73 6.81 28.56
N ASN A 140 1.89 5.91 27.58
CA ASN A 140 3.13 5.13 27.41
C ASN A 140 4.34 5.91 26.88
N GLY A 141 4.23 7.19 26.59
CA GLY A 141 5.32 8.04 26.10
C GLY A 141 5.87 7.70 24.69
N ARG A 142 5.41 6.59 24.08
CA ARG A 142 5.92 6.13 22.78
C ARG A 142 5.33 6.93 21.61
N GLY A 143 6.10 6.99 20.52
CA GLY A 143 5.72 7.75 19.33
C GLY A 143 4.49 7.20 18.58
N PRO A 144 3.87 8.04 17.72
CA PRO A 144 2.65 7.67 17.00
C PRO A 144 2.79 6.44 16.11
N TRP A 145 3.98 6.22 15.54
CA TRP A 145 4.23 5.05 14.69
C TRP A 145 4.19 3.75 15.48
N TRP A 146 4.87 3.71 16.61
CA TRP A 146 4.85 2.53 17.48
C TRP A 146 3.45 2.21 17.97
N ASN A 147 2.74 3.23 18.50
CA ASN A 147 1.38 3.05 19.03
C ASN A 147 0.40 2.54 17.97
N SER A 148 0.50 3.06 16.73
CA SER A 148 -0.39 2.65 15.64
C SER A 148 -0.21 1.20 15.19
N GLY A 149 0.95 0.59 15.47
CA GLY A 149 1.23 -0.83 15.24
C GLY A 149 0.94 -1.72 16.44
N ALA A 150 0.78 -1.15 17.63
CA ALA A 150 0.61 -1.88 18.87
C ALA A 150 -0.76 -2.58 18.98
N GLN A 151 -0.83 -3.59 19.84
CA GLN A 151 -2.02 -4.42 20.01
C GLN A 151 -3.28 -3.61 20.37
N HIS A 152 -3.16 -2.60 21.24
CA HIS A 152 -4.28 -1.75 21.63
C HIS A 152 -4.93 -1.02 20.47
N MET A 153 -4.13 -0.48 19.53
CA MET A 153 -4.67 0.19 18.33
C MET A 153 -5.18 -0.80 17.28
N ASN A 154 -4.62 -2.00 17.22
CA ASN A 154 -5.15 -3.05 16.36
C ASN A 154 -6.49 -3.56 16.87
N TYR A 155 -6.66 -3.66 18.19
CA TYR A 155 -7.92 -4.02 18.85
C TYR A 155 -8.99 -2.93 18.66
N ALA A 156 -8.64 -1.67 18.98
CA ALA A 156 -9.54 -0.52 18.89
C ALA A 156 -10.00 -0.24 17.44
N LEU A 157 -9.12 -0.46 16.46
CA LEU A 157 -9.36 -0.16 15.05
C LEU A 157 -9.08 -1.40 14.19
N PRO A 158 -9.94 -2.45 14.29
CA PRO A 158 -9.77 -3.71 13.56
C PRO A 158 -10.07 -3.55 12.06
N LYS A 159 -9.69 -4.56 11.26
CA LYS A 159 -9.94 -4.57 9.79
C LYS A 159 -11.40 -4.26 9.46
N LYS A 160 -12.36 -4.88 10.16
CA LYS A 160 -13.81 -4.69 9.95
C LYS A 160 -14.27 -3.23 10.04
N LEU A 161 -13.60 -2.41 10.86
CA LEU A 161 -13.92 -0.99 10.95
C LEU A 161 -13.55 -0.24 9.67
N TRP A 162 -12.38 -0.53 9.10
CA TRP A 162 -11.93 0.09 7.86
C TRP A 162 -12.79 -0.32 6.68
N ASP A 163 -13.21 -1.56 6.63
CA ASP A 163 -14.14 -2.08 5.62
C ASP A 163 -15.49 -1.35 5.70
N ARG A 164 -16.03 -1.13 6.91
CA ARG A 164 -17.25 -0.33 7.15
C ARG A 164 -17.10 1.15 6.76
N LEU A 165 -15.91 1.71 6.95
CA LEU A 165 -15.61 3.08 6.53
C LEU A 165 -15.37 3.20 5.02
N GLY A 166 -15.46 2.12 4.27
CA GLY A 166 -15.31 2.08 2.83
C GLY A 166 -13.87 2.14 2.34
N LEU A 167 -12.89 1.75 3.19
CA LEU A 167 -11.49 1.65 2.73
C LEU A 167 -11.35 0.51 1.73
N VAL A 168 -10.79 0.84 0.56
CA VAL A 168 -10.51 -0.15 -0.48
C VAL A 168 -9.32 -1.02 -0.07
N SER A 169 -9.51 -2.35 -0.05
CA SER A 169 -8.44 -3.34 0.03
C SER A 169 -7.87 -3.57 -1.37
N ILE A 170 -6.57 -3.43 -1.51
CA ILE A 170 -5.85 -3.69 -2.77
C ILE A 170 -5.94 -5.15 -3.14
N LEU A 171 -5.69 -6.04 -2.18
CA LEU A 171 -5.75 -7.49 -2.39
C LEU A 171 -7.14 -7.93 -2.82
N ASP A 172 -8.19 -7.51 -2.13
CA ASP A 172 -9.58 -7.91 -2.43
C ASP A 172 -10.01 -7.36 -3.80
N THR A 173 -9.56 -6.16 -4.16
CA THR A 173 -9.81 -5.57 -5.47
C THR A 173 -9.13 -6.36 -6.59
N ILE A 174 -7.86 -6.72 -6.44
CA ILE A 174 -7.11 -7.53 -7.42
C ILE A 174 -7.75 -8.92 -7.55
N ASN A 175 -8.06 -9.58 -6.44
CA ASN A 175 -8.73 -10.89 -6.46
C ASN A 175 -10.08 -10.86 -7.17
N ARG A 176 -10.84 -9.77 -7.02
CA ARG A 176 -12.12 -9.59 -7.73
C ARG A 176 -11.91 -9.39 -9.23
N LEU A 177 -10.96 -8.54 -9.61
CA LEU A 177 -10.66 -8.25 -11.02
C LEU A 177 -10.07 -9.45 -11.75
N SER A 178 -9.25 -10.27 -11.09
CA SER A 178 -8.67 -11.48 -11.67
C SER A 178 -9.67 -12.64 -11.86
N ARG A 179 -10.86 -12.58 -11.25
CA ARG A 179 -11.94 -13.57 -11.46
C ARG A 179 -12.83 -13.23 -12.66
N VAL A 180 -12.78 -11.99 -13.12
CA VAL A 180 -13.64 -11.47 -14.20
C VAL A 180 -12.90 -11.51 -15.56
N THR A 181 -11.59 -11.79 -15.53
CA THR A 181 -10.75 -11.93 -16.72
C THR A 181 -10.48 -13.41 -16.98
#